data_15ddbf02b5a4bca3dbd3ce517af4b0bc
#
_entry.id   15ddbf02b5a4bca3dbd3ce517af4b0bc
#
_cell.length_a   1.000
_cell.length_b   1.000
_cell.length_c   1.000
_cell.angle_alpha   90.00
_cell.angle_beta   90.00
_cell.angle_gamma   90.00
#
_symmetry.space_group_name_H-M   'P 1'
#
loop_
_entity.id
_entity.type
_entity.pdbx_description
1 polymer ?
#
loop_
_entity_poly.entity_id
_entity_poly.type
_entity_poly.pdbx_seq_one_letter_code
_entity_poly.pdbx_strand_id
1 'polypeptide(L)'
;MAKKEGKKKPIFDKVGLVFRSPIRADIMKEISHNVQKPQEIADKFEIPKQNINYHIQALKKGGLIKTHTEEREEMPSERGVRINGKSESGKFKVSYGVELTKNGKNIVNQFIDPLYEKENEKEKIKNKKKEEE
;
A
#
# COMPACT_ATOMS: atom_id res chain seq x y z
N MET A 1 26.64 17.41 17.54
CA MET A 1 26.21 17.27 17.35
C MET A 1 25.53 17.50 16.78
N ALA A 2 25.24 17.57 16.66
CA ALA A 2 24.63 17.70 16.21
C ALA A 2 24.08 17.90 15.53
N LYS A 3 23.86 17.81 15.07
CA LYS A 3 23.35 18.05 14.39
C LYS A 3 22.34 18.18 13.92
N LYS A 4 21.89 18.48 13.81
CA LYS A 4 20.83 18.62 13.55
C LYS A 4 20.50 19.02 12.40
N GLU A 5 20.92 18.89 11.85
CA GLU A 5 20.73 19.09 10.80
C GLU A 5 19.74 18.82 10.19
N GLY A 6 19.37 19.20 9.60
CA GLY A 6 18.53 19.08 8.80
C GLY A 6 17.34 18.77 9.29
N LYS A 7 16.91 19.00 10.00
CA LYS A 7 15.72 18.72 10.29
C LYS A 7 14.90 18.39 9.21
N LYS A 8 15.20 17.43 8.34
CA LYS A 8 14.28 16.92 7.39
C LYS A 8 13.09 16.42 8.13
N LYS A 9 11.92 16.78 7.73
CA LYS A 9 10.74 16.16 8.29
C LYS A 9 10.60 14.81 7.63
N PRO A 10 10.54 13.73 8.41
CA PRO A 10 10.44 12.38 7.85
C PRO A 10 9.28 12.20 6.87
N ILE A 11 8.21 12.95 7.06
CA ILE A 11 7.06 12.87 6.17
C ILE A 11 7.42 13.28 4.73
N PHE A 12 8.30 14.27 4.58
CA PHE A 12 8.71 14.72 3.25
C PHE A 12 9.46 13.64 2.50
N ASP A 13 10.35 12.91 3.19
CA ASP A 13 11.08 11.81 2.59
C ASP A 13 10.12 10.70 2.16
N LYS A 14 9.12 10.41 2.96
CA LYS A 14 8.15 9.38 2.66
C LYS A 14 7.23 9.75 1.50
N VAL A 15 6.81 11.00 1.43
CA VAL A 15 6.01 11.48 0.31
C VAL A 15 6.82 11.41 -0.98
N GLY A 16 8.10 11.81 -0.93
CA GLY A 16 8.98 11.69 -2.09
C GLY A 16 9.16 10.26 -2.55
N LEU A 17 9.30 9.34 -1.60
CA LEU A 17 9.43 7.91 -1.92
C LEU A 17 8.21 7.40 -2.70
N VAL A 18 7.01 7.80 -2.27
CA VAL A 18 5.79 7.38 -2.94
C VAL A 18 5.67 7.99 -4.32
N PHE A 19 5.82 9.31 -4.41
CA PHE A 19 5.54 9.99 -5.67
C PHE A 19 6.68 9.96 -6.69
N ARG A 20 7.78 9.31 -6.34
CA ARG A 20 8.85 9.07 -7.30
C ARG A 20 8.35 8.14 -8.42
N SER A 21 7.43 7.24 -8.11
CA SER A 21 6.82 6.33 -9.07
C SER A 21 5.31 6.34 -8.85
N PRO A 22 4.54 6.85 -9.80
CA PRO A 22 3.08 6.94 -9.62
C PRO A 22 2.39 5.65 -9.23
N ILE A 23 2.91 4.52 -9.71
CA ILE A 23 2.31 3.23 -9.39
C ILE A 23 2.32 2.96 -7.88
N ARG A 24 3.26 3.55 -7.14
CA ARG A 24 3.33 3.35 -5.69
C ARG A 24 2.12 3.94 -4.99
N ALA A 25 1.65 5.10 -5.44
CA ALA A 25 0.44 5.71 -4.89
C ALA A 25 -0.77 4.82 -5.18
N ASP A 26 -0.84 4.28 -6.40
CA ASP A 26 -1.93 3.38 -6.76
C ASP A 26 -1.93 2.11 -5.91
N ILE A 27 -0.74 1.55 -5.67
CA ILE A 27 -0.62 0.36 -4.82
C ILE A 27 -1.11 0.68 -3.40
N MET A 28 -0.67 1.79 -2.85
CA MET A 28 -1.08 2.18 -1.49
C MET A 28 -2.59 2.42 -1.41
N LYS A 29 -3.15 3.05 -2.44
CA LYS A 29 -4.59 3.28 -2.49
C LYS A 29 -5.33 1.95 -2.51
N GLU A 30 -4.84 1.00 -3.27
CA GLU A 30 -5.46 -0.31 -3.38
C GLU A 30 -5.46 -1.05 -2.05
N ILE A 31 -4.32 -1.10 -1.37
CA ILE A 31 -4.24 -1.82 -0.09
C ILE A 31 -4.84 -1.04 1.07
N SER A 32 -5.24 0.22 0.86
CA SER A 32 -5.93 0.98 1.89
C SER A 32 -7.34 0.44 2.13
N HIS A 33 -7.89 -0.29 1.17
CA HIS A 33 -9.22 -0.87 1.28
C HIS A 33 -9.21 -2.25 1.95
N ASN A 34 -8.19 -3.04 1.66
CA ASN A 34 -8.04 -4.35 2.29
C ASN A 34 -6.66 -4.91 2.03
N VAL A 35 -6.31 -5.94 2.81
CA VAL A 35 -5.04 -6.65 2.62
C VAL A 35 -5.05 -7.34 1.27
N GLN A 36 -3.95 -7.23 0.52
CA GLN A 36 -3.85 -7.87 -0.77
C GLN A 36 -2.49 -8.54 -0.96
N LYS A 37 -2.47 -9.63 -1.72
CA LYS A 37 -1.25 -10.32 -2.07
C LYS A 37 -0.61 -9.62 -3.27
N PRO A 38 0.73 -9.65 -3.38
CA PRO A 38 1.39 -9.03 -4.53
C PRO A 38 0.85 -9.50 -5.88
N GLN A 39 0.49 -10.77 -5.99
CA GLN A 39 -0.06 -11.30 -7.24
C GLN A 39 -1.42 -10.66 -7.57
N GLU A 40 -2.24 -10.43 -6.55
CA GLU A 40 -3.54 -9.79 -6.74
C GLU A 40 -3.37 -8.36 -7.27
N ILE A 41 -2.39 -7.65 -6.72
CA ILE A 41 -2.09 -6.29 -7.17
C ILE A 41 -1.57 -6.30 -8.60
N ALA A 42 -0.66 -7.23 -8.90
CA ALA A 42 -0.09 -7.37 -10.23
C ALA A 42 -1.18 -7.65 -11.27
N ASP A 43 -2.09 -8.55 -10.93
CA ASP A 43 -3.19 -8.91 -11.84
C ASP A 43 -4.11 -7.72 -12.08
N LYS A 44 -4.43 -7.00 -11.02
CA LYS A 44 -5.33 -5.85 -11.12
C LYS A 44 -4.77 -4.73 -11.98
N PHE A 45 -3.49 -4.42 -11.82
CA PHE A 45 -2.86 -3.35 -12.57
C PHE A 45 -2.26 -3.82 -13.89
N GLU A 46 -2.31 -5.13 -14.18
CA GLU A 46 -1.74 -5.71 -15.38
C GLU A 46 -0.25 -5.37 -15.52
N ILE A 47 0.46 -5.51 -14.42
CA ILE A 47 1.90 -5.25 -14.33
C ILE A 47 2.59 -6.52 -13.85
N PRO A 48 3.76 -6.86 -14.40
CA PRO A 48 4.47 -8.05 -13.95
C PRO A 48 4.71 -8.05 -12.45
N LYS A 49 4.54 -9.22 -11.84
CA LYS A 49 4.67 -9.36 -10.40
C LYS A 49 6.01 -8.86 -9.86
N GLN A 50 7.09 -9.08 -10.59
CA GLN A 50 8.40 -8.62 -10.11
C GLN A 50 8.50 -7.10 -10.06
N ASN A 51 7.80 -6.39 -10.94
CA ASN A 51 7.76 -4.92 -10.88
C ASN A 51 6.96 -4.48 -9.65
N ILE A 52 5.84 -5.15 -9.38
CA ILE A 52 5.04 -4.87 -8.19
C ILE A 52 5.87 -5.14 -6.93
N ASN A 53 6.58 -6.27 -6.89
CA ASN A 53 7.43 -6.60 -5.74
C ASN A 53 8.51 -5.56 -5.50
N TYR A 54 9.08 -5.01 -6.57
CA TYR A 54 10.09 -3.97 -6.45
C TYR A 54 9.51 -2.76 -5.69
N HIS A 55 8.33 -2.32 -6.09
CA HIS A 55 7.69 -1.17 -5.44
C HIS A 55 7.24 -1.50 -4.01
N ILE A 56 6.74 -2.72 -3.80
CA ILE A 56 6.37 -3.16 -2.46
C ILE A 56 7.57 -3.14 -1.52
N GLN A 57 8.71 -3.65 -1.97
CA GLN A 57 9.92 -3.64 -1.14
C GLN A 57 10.37 -2.22 -0.82
N ALA A 58 10.29 -1.31 -1.80
CA ALA A 58 10.65 0.08 -1.56
C ALA A 58 9.72 0.71 -0.51
N LEU A 59 8.42 0.45 -0.61
CA LEU A 59 7.45 0.97 0.34
C LEU A 59 7.63 0.37 1.74
N LYS A 60 8.00 -0.91 1.81
CA LYS A 60 8.31 -1.55 3.10
C LYS A 60 9.51 -0.91 3.76
N LYS A 61 10.57 -0.68 2.99
CA LYS A 61 11.77 -0.03 3.52
C LYS A 61 11.47 1.37 4.02
N GLY A 62 10.54 2.05 3.38
CA GLY A 62 10.12 3.37 3.80
C GLY A 62 9.19 3.38 5.01
N GLY A 63 8.78 2.21 5.50
CA GLY A 63 7.90 2.12 6.65
C GLY A 63 6.44 2.46 6.34
N LEU A 64 6.04 2.35 5.07
CA LEU A 64 4.68 2.70 4.65
C LEU A 64 3.76 1.50 4.53
N ILE A 65 4.31 0.33 4.24
CA ILE A 65 3.52 -0.90 4.21
C ILE A 65 4.27 -1.99 4.96
N LYS A 66 3.54 -3.02 5.32
CA LYS A 66 4.12 -4.16 6.03
C LYS A 66 3.37 -5.43 5.65
N THR A 67 3.97 -6.57 5.94
CA THR A 67 3.31 -7.85 5.72
C THR A 67 2.18 -8.00 6.73
N HIS A 68 1.02 -8.43 6.25
CA HIS A 68 -0.10 -8.69 7.15
C HIS A 68 0.10 -10.03 7.86
N THR A 69 -0.14 -10.06 9.17
CA THR A 69 -0.06 -11.27 9.96
C THR A 69 -1.32 -11.44 10.80
N GLU A 70 -1.69 -12.68 11.02
CA GLU A 70 -2.86 -12.99 11.85
C GLU A 70 -2.74 -14.39 12.43
N GLU A 71 -3.64 -14.75 13.34
CA GLU A 71 -3.71 -16.09 13.91
C GLU A 71 -4.97 -16.77 13.39
N ARG A 72 -4.86 -18.04 13.06
CA ARG A 72 -5.98 -18.84 12.59
C ARG A 72 -6.04 -20.15 13.35
N GLU A 73 -7.26 -20.60 13.61
CA GLU A 73 -7.46 -21.87 14.30
C GLU A 73 -7.17 -23.05 13.40
N GLU A 74 -7.46 -22.93 12.11
CA GLU A 74 -7.22 -23.99 11.14
C GLU A 74 -6.03 -23.68 10.26
N MET A 75 -5.34 -24.74 9.83
CA MET A 75 -4.22 -24.60 8.92
C MET A 75 -4.74 -24.09 7.57
N PRO A 76 -4.18 -22.98 7.07
CA PRO A 76 -4.61 -22.46 5.78
C PRO A 76 -4.15 -23.36 4.63
N SER A 77 -4.98 -23.44 3.60
CA SER A 77 -4.65 -24.21 2.39
C SER A 77 -4.53 -23.32 1.16
N GLU A 78 -4.80 -22.03 1.30
CA GLU A 78 -4.74 -21.12 0.16
C GLU A 78 -3.30 -20.82 -0.24
N ARG A 79 -3.12 -20.53 -1.53
CA ARG A 79 -1.81 -20.13 -2.02
C ARG A 79 -1.44 -18.76 -1.51
N GLY A 80 -0.16 -18.55 -1.29
CA GLY A 80 0.36 -17.25 -0.88
C GLY A 80 0.23 -16.97 0.60
N VAL A 81 -0.22 -17.95 1.39
CA VAL A 81 -0.30 -17.82 2.83
C VAL A 81 0.85 -18.62 3.43
N ARG A 82 1.67 -17.94 4.22
CA ARG A 82 2.84 -18.57 4.87
C ARG A 82 2.53 -18.87 6.32
N ILE A 83 2.89 -20.08 6.76
CA ILE A 83 2.72 -20.47 8.16
C ILE A 83 4.03 -20.19 8.88
N ASN A 84 3.98 -19.37 9.93
CA ASN A 84 5.16 -18.96 10.70
C ASN A 84 5.27 -19.62 12.06
N GLY A 85 4.48 -20.69 12.29
CA GLY A 85 4.50 -21.41 13.56
C GLY A 85 3.18 -21.29 14.28
N LYS A 86 3.19 -21.58 15.58
CA LYS A 86 1.99 -21.51 16.40
C LYS A 86 2.17 -20.49 17.51
N SER A 87 1.08 -19.85 17.91
CA SER A 87 1.07 -18.94 19.04
C SER A 87 1.01 -19.74 20.34
N GLU A 88 1.15 -19.06 21.47
CA GLU A 88 1.04 -19.70 22.76
C GLU A 88 -0.32 -20.36 22.99
N SER A 89 -1.36 -19.81 22.38
CA SER A 89 -2.71 -20.36 22.47
C SER A 89 -2.94 -21.54 21.53
N GLY A 90 -1.93 -21.95 20.76
CA GLY A 90 -2.04 -23.08 19.85
C GLY A 90 -2.61 -22.76 18.48
N LYS A 91 -2.83 -21.49 18.21
CA LYS A 91 -3.32 -21.07 16.88
C LYS A 91 -2.16 -20.93 15.91
N PHE A 92 -2.45 -21.14 14.64
CA PHE A 92 -1.43 -20.96 13.60
C PHE A 92 -1.17 -19.49 13.35
N LYS A 93 0.10 -19.10 13.36
CA LYS A 93 0.51 -17.76 12.97
C LYS A 93 0.73 -17.78 11.48
N VAL A 94 -0.01 -16.94 10.76
CA VAL A 94 0.10 -16.90 9.30
C VAL A 94 0.37 -15.49 8.82
N SER A 95 0.99 -15.38 7.65
CA SER A 95 1.21 -14.10 7.01
C SER A 95 0.86 -14.22 5.54
N TYR A 96 0.27 -13.17 4.99
CA TYR A 96 -0.04 -13.10 3.58
C TYR A 96 -0.33 -11.65 3.21
N GLY A 97 0.08 -11.29 1.99
CA GLY A 97 -0.24 -9.98 1.50
C GLY A 97 0.42 -8.85 2.28
N VAL A 98 -0.01 -7.66 1.96
CA VAL A 98 0.52 -6.44 2.54
C VAL A 98 -0.60 -5.52 3.00
N GLU A 99 -0.29 -4.68 3.96
CA GLU A 99 -1.22 -3.69 4.49
C GLU A 99 -0.46 -2.41 4.79
N LEU A 100 -1.20 -1.32 4.96
CA LEU A 100 -0.57 -0.04 5.30
C LEU A 100 -0.14 -0.02 6.77
N THR A 101 0.98 0.63 7.03
CA THR A 101 1.37 0.98 8.39
C THR A 101 0.60 2.24 8.77
N LYS A 102 0.78 2.69 10.01
CA LYS A 102 0.19 3.94 10.45
C LYS A 102 0.67 5.10 9.59
N ASN A 103 1.97 5.14 9.28
CA ASN A 103 2.52 6.17 8.40
C ASN A 103 1.93 6.08 7.00
N GLY A 104 1.75 4.85 6.49
CA GLY A 104 1.13 4.66 5.18
C GLY A 104 -0.28 5.18 5.14
N LYS A 105 -1.06 4.93 6.19
CA LYS A 105 -2.43 5.43 6.28
C LYS A 105 -2.47 6.95 6.28
N ASN A 106 -1.53 7.57 7.01
CA ASN A 106 -1.45 9.03 7.04
C ASN A 106 -1.18 9.61 5.67
N ILE A 107 -0.27 9.00 4.91
CA ILE A 107 0.06 9.47 3.57
C ILE A 107 -1.12 9.31 2.63
N VAL A 108 -1.82 8.18 2.69
CA VAL A 108 -3.00 7.98 1.86
C VAL A 108 -4.03 9.07 2.16
N ASN A 109 -4.33 9.28 3.44
CA ASN A 109 -5.34 10.25 3.82
C ASN A 109 -4.97 11.70 3.49
N GLN A 110 -3.72 12.07 3.71
CA GLN A 110 -3.31 13.46 3.57
C GLN A 110 -2.85 13.85 2.17
N PHE A 111 -2.34 12.91 1.40
CA PHE A 111 -1.74 13.22 0.10
C PHE A 111 -2.32 12.47 -1.07
N ILE A 112 -2.65 11.20 -0.90
CA ILE A 112 -3.11 10.37 -2.02
C ILE A 112 -4.59 10.56 -2.28
N ASP A 113 -5.43 10.41 -1.26
CA ASP A 113 -6.88 10.57 -1.42
C ASP A 113 -7.26 11.92 -2.00
N PRO A 114 -6.70 13.04 -1.51
CA PRO A 114 -7.04 14.34 -2.09
C PRO A 114 -6.74 14.44 -3.58
N LEU A 115 -5.65 13.81 -4.04
CA LEU A 115 -5.31 13.83 -5.46
C LEU A 115 -6.30 13.03 -6.29
N TYR A 116 -6.71 11.88 -5.79
CA TYR A 116 -7.69 11.04 -6.48
C TYR A 116 -9.04 11.74 -6.55
N GLU A 117 -9.43 12.44 -5.51
CA GLU A 117 -10.67 13.19 -5.49
C GLU A 117 -10.66 14.31 -6.53
N LYS A 118 -9.54 15.01 -6.65
CA LYS A 118 -9.40 16.08 -7.65
C LYS A 118 -9.51 15.52 -9.07
N GLU A 119 -8.92 14.38 -9.32
CA GLU A 119 -9.00 13.74 -10.62
C GLU A 119 -10.43 13.35 -10.96
N ASN A 120 -11.13 12.79 -10.00
CA ASN A 120 -12.52 12.40 -10.18
C ASN A 120 -13.40 13.59 -10.47
N GLU A 121 -13.17 14.70 -9.80
CA GLU A 121 -13.92 15.93 -10.05
C GLU A 121 -13.68 16.45 -11.46
N LYS A 122 -12.44 16.42 -11.92
CA LYS A 122 -12.09 16.85 -13.26
C LYS A 122 -12.78 15.99 -14.31
N GLU A 123 -12.85 14.68 -14.09
CA GLU A 123 -13.52 13.78 -15.00
C GLU A 123 -15.01 14.03 -15.04
N LYS A 124 -15.62 14.28 -13.90
CA LYS A 124 -17.06 14.60 -13.83
C LYS A 124 -17.38 15.86 -14.61
N ILE A 125 -16.56 16.88 -14.47
CA ILE A 125 -16.76 18.14 -15.20
C ILE A 125 -16.60 17.89 -16.69
N LYS A 126 -15.61 17.13 -17.09
CA LYS A 126 -15.36 16.81 -18.49
C LYS A 126 -16.52 16.04 -19.10
N ASN A 127 -17.03 15.05 -18.41
CA ASN A 127 -18.15 14.24 -18.88
C ASN A 127 -19.42 15.08 -18.96
N LYS A 128 -19.63 15.97 -18.01
CA LYS A 128 -20.79 16.83 -18.01
C LYS A 128 -20.77 17.78 -19.23
N LYS A 129 -19.60 18.32 -19.56
CA LYS A 129 -19.45 19.18 -20.74
C LYS A 129 -19.75 18.41 -22.02
N LYS A 130 -19.34 17.15 -22.10
CA LYS A 130 -19.62 16.32 -23.27
C LYS A 130 -21.12 16.06 -23.42
N GLU A 131 -21.81 15.86 -22.31
CA GLU A 131 -23.25 15.64 -22.36
C GLU A 131 -24.03 16.87 -22.79
N GLU A 132 -23.50 18.06 -22.51
CA GLU A 132 -24.17 19.30 -22.88
C GLU A 132 -23.97 19.64 -24.35
N GLU A 133 -22.98 19.05 -25.01
CA GLU A 133 -22.76 19.22 -26.42
C GLU A 133 -23.66 18.32 -27.24
#